data_81345cb89b0e7ed1ab41def64304c2f0
#
_entry.id   81345cb89b0e7ed1ab41def64304c2f0
#
_cell.length_a   1.000
_cell.length_b   1.000
_cell.length_c   1.000
_cell.angle_alpha   90.00
_cell.angle_beta   90.00
_cell.angle_gamma   90.00
#
_symmetry.space_group_name_H-M   'P 1'
#
loop_
_entity.id
_entity.type
_entity.pdbx_description
1 polymer ?
#
loop_
_entity_poly.entity_id
_entity_poly.type
_entity_poly.pdbx_seq_one_letter_code
_entity_poly.pdbx_strand_id
1 'polypeptide(L)'
;MTIQVIENLIPVGWQQGIMDLMTDIPWIRQPGTSYKVNDYSFIQGMDKFEDEFTVDSPQFVHFLIDTKQTSPVYSYIRPILYMLEDKLGKKITKICRIKINHQYPIIGFSEHNYNIAHVDDSNDKLLSAVYYINDSDGDTVIFNEKYSVSADIKELTILQRIHPKAGKVIVFPSTQMHASSNPINTSSRYVINFMFEVE
;
A
#
# COMPACT_ATOMS: atom_id res chain seq x y z
N MET A 1 -11.82 -3.73 12.68
CA MET A 1 -12.11 -4.31 11.36
C MET A 1 -11.08 -5.39 11.07
N THR A 2 -11.45 -6.51 10.46
CA THR A 2 -10.54 -7.54 9.98
C THR A 2 -10.04 -7.18 8.59
N ILE A 3 -8.93 -7.77 8.16
CA ILE A 3 -8.43 -7.64 6.79
C ILE A 3 -9.44 -8.25 5.83
N GLN A 4 -9.81 -7.51 4.80
CA GLN A 4 -10.69 -7.99 3.73
C GLN A 4 -9.89 -8.12 2.44
N VAL A 5 -10.10 -9.22 1.74
CA VAL A 5 -9.53 -9.47 0.41
C VAL A 5 -10.69 -9.55 -0.58
N ILE A 6 -10.67 -8.71 -1.60
CA ILE A 6 -11.70 -8.61 -2.63
C ILE A 6 -11.03 -8.91 -3.97
N GLU A 7 -11.48 -9.94 -4.65
CA GLU A 7 -10.99 -10.32 -5.98
C GLU A 7 -11.79 -9.62 -7.08
N ASN A 8 -11.14 -9.30 -8.18
CA ASN A 8 -11.79 -8.76 -9.39
C ASN A 8 -12.69 -7.55 -9.11
N LEU A 9 -12.16 -6.56 -8.39
CA LEU A 9 -12.93 -5.38 -7.97
C LEU A 9 -13.50 -4.59 -9.16
N ILE A 10 -12.77 -4.52 -10.27
CA ILE A 10 -13.15 -3.79 -11.48
C ILE A 10 -13.07 -4.68 -12.72
N PRO A 11 -13.80 -4.34 -13.82
CA PRO A 11 -13.76 -5.09 -15.08
C PRO A 11 -12.35 -5.19 -15.69
N VAL A 12 -12.04 -6.32 -16.35
CA VAL A 12 -10.72 -6.61 -16.94
C VAL A 12 -10.27 -5.52 -17.93
N GLY A 13 -11.18 -5.02 -18.78
CA GLY A 13 -10.82 -3.96 -19.73
C GLY A 13 -10.37 -2.66 -19.04
N TRP A 14 -10.91 -2.38 -17.84
CA TRP A 14 -10.48 -1.23 -17.06
C TRP A 14 -9.16 -1.50 -16.32
N GLN A 15 -8.94 -2.73 -15.84
CA GLN A 15 -7.64 -3.14 -15.30
C GLN A 15 -6.53 -2.89 -16.32
N GLN A 16 -6.74 -3.29 -17.58
CA GLN A 16 -5.79 -3.06 -18.67
C GLN A 16 -5.57 -1.56 -18.92
N GLY A 17 -6.64 -0.77 -18.98
CA GLY A 17 -6.51 0.69 -19.15
C GLY A 17 -5.72 1.36 -18.03
N ILE A 18 -5.83 0.87 -16.79
CA ILE A 18 -4.99 1.36 -15.67
C ILE A 18 -3.53 0.94 -15.88
N MET A 19 -3.29 -0.30 -16.32
CA MET A 19 -1.92 -0.77 -16.57
C MET A 19 -1.24 0.03 -17.68
N ASP A 20 -1.96 0.38 -18.74
CA ASP A 20 -1.44 1.18 -19.86
C ASP A 20 -0.97 2.57 -19.41
N LEU A 21 -1.65 3.16 -18.41
CA LEU A 21 -1.24 4.47 -17.86
C LEU A 21 0.13 4.43 -17.16
N MET A 22 0.61 3.27 -16.72
CA MET A 22 1.86 3.17 -15.94
C MET A 22 3.11 3.58 -16.72
N THR A 23 3.03 3.60 -18.07
CA THR A 23 4.12 4.08 -18.94
C THR A 23 4.13 5.60 -19.13
N ASP A 24 3.00 6.27 -18.90
CA ASP A 24 2.80 7.66 -19.30
C ASP A 24 2.74 8.63 -18.11
N ILE A 25 2.57 8.13 -16.89
CA ILE A 25 2.51 8.99 -15.70
C ILE A 25 3.91 9.40 -15.23
N PRO A 26 4.08 10.62 -14.69
CA PRO A 26 5.35 11.05 -14.13
C PRO A 26 5.63 10.35 -12.81
N TRP A 27 6.82 9.80 -12.68
CA TRP A 27 7.27 9.08 -11.48
C TRP A 27 8.24 9.91 -10.66
N ILE A 28 8.04 9.91 -9.35
CA ILE A 28 8.97 10.49 -8.36
C ILE A 28 9.71 9.35 -7.70
N ARG A 29 11.04 9.35 -7.78
CA ARG A 29 11.87 8.37 -7.08
C ARG A 29 11.89 8.68 -5.58
N GLN A 30 11.55 7.71 -4.76
CA GLN A 30 11.75 7.73 -3.31
C GLN A 30 12.90 6.78 -2.92
N PRO A 31 13.75 7.17 -1.95
CA PRO A 31 14.91 6.36 -1.56
C PRO A 31 14.53 5.07 -0.83
N GLY A 32 13.35 5.02 -0.22
CA GLY A 32 12.83 3.87 0.52
C GLY A 32 11.32 3.77 0.41
N THR A 33 10.76 2.67 0.88
CA THR A 33 9.31 2.39 0.85
C THR A 33 8.57 3.08 2.01
N SER A 34 9.21 3.17 3.18
CA SER A 34 8.76 4.02 4.28
C SER A 34 9.65 5.26 4.28
N TYR A 35 9.09 6.37 3.83
CA TYR A 35 9.84 7.62 3.74
C TYR A 35 10.07 8.17 5.15
N LYS A 36 11.35 8.21 5.61
CA LYS A 36 11.77 8.95 6.79
C LYS A 36 11.70 10.45 6.49
N VAL A 37 10.50 11.03 6.47
CA VAL A 37 10.38 12.49 6.56
C VAL A 37 10.68 12.85 8.00
N ASN A 38 11.46 13.92 8.23
CA ASN A 38 11.81 14.45 9.55
C ASN A 38 10.61 14.83 10.46
N ASP A 39 9.39 14.49 10.06
CA ASP A 39 8.12 14.81 10.72
C ASP A 39 7.46 13.59 11.40
N TYR A 40 8.15 12.45 11.48
CA TYR A 40 7.67 11.28 12.24
C TYR A 40 7.87 11.39 13.76
N SER A 41 7.74 12.58 14.30
CA SER A 41 7.79 12.78 15.74
C SER A 41 6.71 12.00 16.52
N PHE A 42 5.67 11.49 15.85
CA PHE A 42 4.60 10.71 16.48
C PHE A 42 4.65 9.18 16.21
N ILE A 43 5.54 8.71 15.33
CA ILE A 43 5.83 7.28 15.19
C ILE A 43 7.23 7.01 15.79
N GLN A 44 7.39 7.39 17.05
CA GLN A 44 8.59 7.02 17.81
C GLN A 44 8.64 5.50 17.90
N GLY A 45 9.60 4.88 17.22
CA GLY A 45 9.83 3.46 17.29
C GLY A 45 9.81 2.68 16.00
N MET A 46 9.48 3.30 14.85
CA MET A 46 9.56 2.59 13.56
C MET A 46 10.99 2.14 13.20
N ASP A 47 12.02 2.79 13.72
CA ASP A 47 13.41 2.35 13.59
C ASP A 47 13.72 1.04 14.35
N LYS A 48 12.76 0.54 15.15
CA LYS A 48 12.92 -0.70 15.94
C LYS A 48 12.39 -1.96 15.24
N PHE A 49 11.77 -1.80 14.07
CA PHE A 49 11.15 -2.92 13.33
C PHE A 49 11.97 -3.32 12.10
N GLU A 50 13.26 -3.14 12.18
CA GLU A 50 14.23 -3.71 11.26
C GLU A 50 14.75 -5.01 11.87
N ASP A 51 14.57 -6.10 11.17
CA ASP A 51 15.13 -7.41 11.47
C ASP A 51 16.02 -7.88 10.31
N GLU A 52 16.51 -9.10 10.38
CA GLU A 52 17.39 -9.69 9.36
C GLU A 52 16.72 -9.85 7.98
N PHE A 53 15.39 -9.76 7.90
CA PHE A 53 14.61 -9.86 6.66
C PHE A 53 14.24 -8.50 6.06
N THR A 54 14.50 -7.42 6.79
CA THR A 54 14.11 -6.06 6.38
C THR A 54 15.11 -5.48 5.37
N VAL A 55 14.58 -5.01 4.24
CA VAL A 55 15.33 -4.30 3.20
C VAL A 55 14.59 -3.02 2.84
N ASP A 56 15.17 -1.84 3.09
CA ASP A 56 14.56 -0.58 2.66
C ASP A 56 14.94 -0.29 1.20
N SER A 57 14.12 -0.71 0.28
CA SER A 57 14.37 -0.56 -1.15
C SER A 57 13.82 0.75 -1.70
N PRO A 58 14.49 1.36 -2.69
CA PRO A 58 13.92 2.49 -3.41
C PRO A 58 12.68 2.08 -4.17
N GLN A 59 11.73 3.03 -4.30
CA GLN A 59 10.52 2.88 -5.09
C GLN A 59 10.25 4.12 -5.94
N PHE A 60 9.37 3.99 -6.92
CA PHE A 60 8.78 5.12 -7.62
C PHE A 60 7.34 5.33 -7.17
N VAL A 61 6.94 6.59 -7.04
CA VAL A 61 5.57 6.95 -6.66
C VAL A 61 4.99 7.99 -7.59
N HIS A 62 3.68 7.91 -7.79
CA HIS A 62 2.87 8.96 -8.41
C HIS A 62 1.71 9.29 -7.48
N PHE A 63 1.67 10.53 -6.98
CA PHE A 63 0.57 10.97 -6.12
C PHE A 63 -0.65 11.33 -6.97
N LEU A 64 -1.76 10.63 -6.74
CA LEU A 64 -3.06 10.94 -7.35
C LEU A 64 -3.78 12.03 -6.57
N ILE A 65 -3.78 11.92 -5.25
CA ILE A 65 -4.25 12.94 -4.30
C ILE A 65 -3.28 13.00 -3.13
N ASP A 66 -2.83 14.19 -2.83
CA ASP A 66 -2.17 14.54 -1.58
C ASP A 66 -2.68 15.91 -1.08
N THR A 67 -2.07 16.42 -0.02
CA THR A 67 -2.46 17.71 0.58
C THR A 67 -2.19 18.93 -0.34
N LYS A 68 -1.42 18.77 -1.41
CA LYS A 68 -0.95 19.87 -2.27
C LYS A 68 -1.52 19.85 -3.68
N GLN A 69 -1.87 18.66 -4.20
CA GLN A 69 -2.25 18.51 -5.59
C GLN A 69 -3.17 17.33 -5.87
N THR A 70 -3.86 17.42 -6.98
CA THR A 70 -4.63 16.32 -7.58
C THR A 70 -4.11 16.07 -8.99
N SER A 71 -3.67 14.86 -9.27
CA SER A 71 -3.22 14.45 -10.60
C SER A 71 -4.41 14.36 -11.57
N PRO A 72 -4.23 14.73 -12.86
CA PRO A 72 -5.25 14.50 -13.89
C PRO A 72 -5.70 13.04 -14.02
N VAL A 73 -4.81 12.10 -13.75
CA VAL A 73 -5.08 10.65 -13.77
C VAL A 73 -6.08 10.22 -12.69
N TYR A 74 -6.25 11.02 -11.64
CA TYR A 74 -7.18 10.70 -10.56
C TYR A 74 -8.62 10.49 -11.05
N SER A 75 -9.09 11.27 -12.02
CA SER A 75 -10.44 11.12 -12.56
C SER A 75 -10.70 9.73 -13.14
N TYR A 76 -9.69 9.08 -13.70
CA TYR A 76 -9.75 7.73 -14.23
C TYR A 76 -9.74 6.65 -13.14
N ILE A 77 -9.06 6.92 -12.02
CA ILE A 77 -8.91 5.99 -10.89
C ILE A 77 -10.07 6.13 -9.88
N ARG A 78 -10.63 7.33 -9.74
CA ARG A 78 -11.67 7.64 -8.75
C ARG A 78 -12.84 6.64 -8.68
N PRO A 79 -13.36 6.11 -9.79
CA PRO A 79 -14.49 5.16 -9.73
C PRO A 79 -14.18 3.86 -8.96
N ILE A 80 -12.89 3.49 -8.74
CA ILE A 80 -12.53 2.38 -7.87
C ILE A 80 -13.07 2.59 -6.44
N LEU A 81 -13.12 3.84 -5.97
CA LEU A 81 -13.66 4.16 -4.64
C LEU A 81 -15.14 3.81 -4.53
N TYR A 82 -15.94 4.04 -5.58
CA TYR A 82 -17.36 3.67 -5.59
C TYR A 82 -17.56 2.15 -5.55
N MET A 83 -16.69 1.40 -6.24
CA MET A 83 -16.71 -0.05 -6.17
C MET A 83 -16.30 -0.56 -4.79
N LEU A 84 -15.36 0.14 -4.12
CA LEU A 84 -14.99 -0.16 -2.74
C LEU A 84 -16.13 0.13 -1.77
N GLU A 85 -16.83 1.27 -1.89
CA GLU A 85 -18.03 1.58 -1.09
C GLU A 85 -19.06 0.47 -1.19
N ASP A 86 -19.37 0.03 -2.41
CA ASP A 86 -20.33 -1.04 -2.67
C ASP A 86 -19.90 -2.36 -2.00
N LYS A 87 -18.63 -2.75 -2.15
CA LYS A 87 -18.11 -4.00 -1.56
C LYS A 87 -17.98 -3.94 -0.04
N LEU A 88 -17.69 -2.79 0.51
CA LEU A 88 -17.57 -2.58 1.96
C LEU A 88 -18.94 -2.40 2.63
N GLY A 89 -19.97 -2.04 1.88
CA GLY A 89 -21.28 -1.62 2.41
C GLY A 89 -21.17 -0.36 3.28
N LYS A 90 -20.21 0.51 2.95
CA LYS A 90 -19.85 1.72 3.72
C LYS A 90 -19.59 2.87 2.77
N LYS A 91 -19.93 4.09 3.19
CA LYS A 91 -19.67 5.29 2.41
C LYS A 91 -18.29 5.87 2.78
N ILE A 92 -17.51 6.22 1.76
CA ILE A 92 -16.25 6.94 1.94
C ILE A 92 -16.57 8.43 2.15
N THR A 93 -16.29 8.92 3.35
CA THR A 93 -16.60 10.31 3.73
C THR A 93 -15.44 11.27 3.50
N LYS A 94 -14.21 10.73 3.52
CA LYS A 94 -13.01 11.53 3.33
C LYS A 94 -11.91 10.72 2.67
N ILE A 95 -11.27 11.29 1.67
CA ILE A 95 -10.05 10.76 1.05
C ILE A 95 -8.87 11.51 1.66
N CYS A 96 -7.95 10.79 2.28
CA CYS A 96 -6.77 11.37 2.90
C CYS A 96 -5.57 11.39 1.96
N ARG A 97 -5.35 10.28 1.24
CA ARG A 97 -4.25 10.14 0.29
C ARG A 97 -4.55 9.04 -0.71
N ILE A 98 -4.14 9.24 -1.96
CA ILE A 98 -4.07 8.18 -2.98
C ILE A 98 -2.75 8.32 -3.71
N LYS A 99 -1.99 7.22 -3.79
CA LYS A 99 -0.75 7.16 -4.54
C LYS A 99 -0.60 5.84 -5.28
N ILE A 100 0.08 5.87 -6.41
CA ILE A 100 0.53 4.67 -7.11
C ILE A 100 1.98 4.43 -6.72
N ASN A 101 2.29 3.20 -6.31
CA ASN A 101 3.66 2.78 -6.01
C ASN A 101 4.12 1.79 -7.07
N HIS A 102 5.35 1.95 -7.53
CA HIS A 102 6.05 1.04 -8.41
C HIS A 102 7.32 0.54 -7.74
N GLN A 103 7.45 -0.77 -7.63
CA GLN A 103 8.62 -1.48 -7.16
C GLN A 103 9.10 -2.45 -8.24
N TYR A 104 10.38 -2.73 -8.28
CA TYR A 104 11.04 -3.61 -9.24
C TYR A 104 12.01 -4.55 -8.54
N PRO A 105 12.47 -5.62 -9.21
CA PRO A 105 13.44 -6.54 -8.63
C PRO A 105 14.72 -5.82 -8.21
N ILE A 106 15.26 -6.21 -7.05
CA ILE A 106 16.56 -5.76 -6.58
C ILE A 106 17.45 -6.95 -6.29
N ILE A 107 18.74 -6.80 -6.57
CA ILE A 107 19.71 -7.87 -6.36
C ILE A 107 19.80 -8.22 -4.88
N GLY A 108 19.72 -9.51 -4.57
CA GLY A 108 19.81 -10.02 -3.20
C GLY A 108 18.51 -10.05 -2.42
N PHE A 109 17.38 -9.57 -3.00
CA PHE A 109 16.07 -9.72 -2.39
C PHE A 109 15.56 -11.15 -2.54
N SER A 110 15.08 -11.74 -1.47
CA SER A 110 14.55 -13.12 -1.42
C SER A 110 13.07 -13.13 -1.04
N GLU A 111 12.44 -14.30 -1.13
CA GLU A 111 11.05 -14.50 -0.73
C GLU A 111 10.78 -14.22 0.76
N HIS A 112 11.81 -14.28 1.60
CA HIS A 112 11.70 -14.00 3.02
C HIS A 112 11.77 -12.49 3.32
N ASN A 113 12.37 -11.71 2.43
CA ASN A 113 12.57 -10.29 2.64
C ASN A 113 11.26 -9.48 2.51
N TYR A 114 11.25 -8.37 3.19
CA TYR A 114 10.24 -7.31 3.06
C TYR A 114 10.87 -5.94 3.35
N ASN A 115 10.23 -4.91 2.83
CA ASN A 115 10.62 -3.53 3.11
C ASN A 115 10.26 -3.15 4.54
N ILE A 116 10.72 -2.00 5.01
CA ILE A 116 10.45 -1.53 6.38
C ILE A 116 8.95 -1.60 6.68
N ALA A 117 8.61 -2.31 7.74
CA ALA A 117 7.24 -2.42 8.23
C ALA A 117 6.77 -1.07 8.80
N HIS A 118 5.55 -0.69 8.48
CA HIS A 118 4.98 0.60 8.86
C HIS A 118 3.47 0.52 9.01
N VAL A 119 2.89 1.59 9.52
CA VAL A 119 1.45 1.88 9.45
C VAL A 119 1.24 3.06 8.52
N ASP A 120 0.10 3.11 7.83
CA ASP A 120 -0.21 4.24 6.96
C ASP A 120 -0.61 5.50 7.76
N ASP A 121 -1.29 5.30 8.89
CA ASP A 121 -1.70 6.39 9.80
C ASP A 121 -1.94 5.83 11.21
N SER A 122 -1.80 6.69 12.22
CA SER A 122 -2.09 6.37 13.63
C SER A 122 -3.57 6.50 14.00
N ASN A 123 -4.40 7.06 13.12
CA ASN A 123 -5.82 7.23 13.33
C ASN A 123 -6.58 5.93 13.03
N ASP A 124 -7.21 5.35 14.05
CA ASP A 124 -7.95 4.09 13.98
C ASP A 124 -9.27 4.15 13.19
N LYS A 125 -9.74 5.36 12.84
CA LYS A 125 -10.92 5.58 11.99
C LYS A 125 -10.59 5.44 10.49
N LEU A 126 -9.29 5.49 10.12
CA LEU A 126 -8.88 5.42 8.74
C LEU A 126 -8.69 3.96 8.29
N LEU A 127 -9.04 3.73 7.04
CA LEU A 127 -8.78 2.48 6.33
C LEU A 127 -7.73 2.72 5.25
N SER A 128 -6.89 1.72 5.08
CA SER A 128 -6.00 1.58 3.93
C SER A 128 -6.54 0.53 2.99
N ALA A 129 -6.46 0.79 1.69
CA ALA A 129 -6.73 -0.19 0.65
C ALA A 129 -5.57 -0.24 -0.34
N VAL A 130 -5.09 -1.45 -0.64
CA VAL A 130 -4.05 -1.68 -1.64
C VAL A 130 -4.68 -2.43 -2.81
N TYR A 131 -4.87 -1.72 -3.93
CA TYR A 131 -5.33 -2.30 -5.19
C TYR A 131 -4.12 -2.71 -6.03
N TYR A 132 -4.08 -3.96 -6.48
CA TYR A 132 -3.01 -4.50 -7.31
C TYR A 132 -3.33 -4.28 -8.79
N ILE A 133 -2.45 -3.55 -9.49
CA ILE A 133 -2.61 -3.20 -10.90
C ILE A 133 -2.19 -4.38 -11.78
N ASN A 134 -1.16 -5.13 -11.36
CA ASN A 134 -0.64 -6.27 -12.11
C ASN A 134 -0.41 -7.50 -11.21
N ASP A 135 -0.27 -8.64 -11.83
CA ASP A 135 0.24 -9.84 -11.17
C ASP A 135 1.73 -9.64 -10.83
N SER A 136 2.12 -10.02 -9.62
CA SER A 136 3.50 -9.92 -9.16
C SER A 136 3.77 -10.93 -8.05
N ASP A 137 5.02 -11.30 -7.89
CA ASP A 137 5.50 -12.11 -6.77
C ASP A 137 6.05 -11.27 -5.60
N GLY A 138 5.92 -9.94 -5.68
CA GLY A 138 6.21 -9.04 -4.57
C GLY A 138 5.01 -8.86 -3.66
N ASP A 139 4.99 -9.52 -2.52
CA ASP A 139 3.84 -9.58 -1.60
C ASP A 139 3.51 -8.27 -0.90
N THR A 140 2.29 -8.21 -0.36
CA THR A 140 2.00 -7.37 0.80
C THR A 140 2.03 -8.26 2.04
N VAL A 141 2.94 -7.93 2.96
CA VAL A 141 3.11 -8.63 4.23
C VAL A 141 2.29 -7.91 5.29
N ILE A 142 1.40 -8.64 5.95
CA ILE A 142 0.59 -8.13 7.06
C ILE A 142 1.08 -8.81 8.34
N PHE A 143 1.31 -8.01 9.38
CA PHE A 143 1.74 -8.50 10.68
C PHE A 143 0.55 -8.63 11.64
N ASN A 144 0.72 -9.37 12.73
CA ASN A 144 -0.31 -9.48 13.79
C ASN A 144 -0.46 -8.16 14.56
N GLU A 145 0.62 -7.41 14.65
CA GLU A 145 0.74 -6.20 15.45
C GLU A 145 -0.01 -5.02 14.79
N LYS A 146 -0.58 -4.18 15.64
CA LYS A 146 -1.22 -2.93 15.27
C LYS A 146 -0.64 -1.80 16.09
N TYR A 147 -0.48 -0.65 15.46
CA TYR A 147 -0.11 0.54 16.17
C TYR A 147 -1.23 0.99 17.13
N SER A 148 -0.84 1.30 18.36
CA SER A 148 -1.64 2.12 19.27
C SER A 148 -0.69 2.97 20.10
N VAL A 149 -1.18 4.10 20.59
CA VAL A 149 -0.37 5.04 21.40
C VAL A 149 0.24 4.37 22.64
N SER A 150 -0.39 3.31 23.14
CA SER A 150 0.05 2.55 24.32
C SER A 150 0.78 1.23 23.97
N ALA A 151 0.91 0.88 22.69
CA ALA A 151 1.55 -0.38 22.29
C ALA A 151 3.07 -0.21 22.26
N ASP A 152 3.76 -0.96 23.12
CA ASP A 152 5.21 -1.19 23.03
C ASP A 152 5.44 -2.43 22.15
N ILE A 153 5.46 -2.23 20.83
CA ILE A 153 5.70 -3.32 19.88
C ILE A 153 7.20 -3.62 19.90
N LYS A 154 7.57 -4.81 20.37
CA LYS A 154 8.97 -5.26 20.50
C LYS A 154 9.41 -6.19 19.38
N GLU A 155 8.46 -6.86 18.75
CA GLU A 155 8.69 -7.86 17.71
C GLU A 155 7.49 -7.86 16.76
N LEU A 156 7.74 -8.16 15.49
CA LEU A 156 6.69 -8.32 14.48
C LEU A 156 6.56 -9.79 14.11
N THR A 157 5.31 -10.27 14.07
CA THR A 157 4.99 -11.63 13.64
C THR A 157 4.12 -11.59 12.40
N ILE A 158 4.52 -12.29 11.35
CA ILE A 158 3.79 -12.31 10.08
C ILE A 158 2.45 -13.02 10.28
N LEU A 159 1.36 -12.30 10.06
CA LEU A 159 0.01 -12.87 10.02
C LEU A 159 -0.22 -13.57 8.67
N GLN A 160 0.09 -12.89 7.57
CA GLN A 160 -0.06 -13.43 6.21
C GLN A 160 0.74 -12.64 5.17
N ARG A 161 1.07 -13.31 4.07
CA ARG A 161 1.58 -12.72 2.84
C ARG A 161 0.50 -12.79 1.78
N ILE A 162 0.22 -11.68 1.10
CA ILE A 162 -0.83 -11.57 0.09
C ILE A 162 -0.17 -11.31 -1.27
N HIS A 163 -0.28 -12.29 -2.16
CA HIS A 163 0.24 -12.18 -3.51
C HIS A 163 -0.58 -11.19 -4.35
N PRO A 164 0.07 -10.21 -4.99
CA PRO A 164 -0.55 -9.35 -5.97
C PRO A 164 -1.16 -10.13 -7.13
N LYS A 165 -2.42 -9.80 -7.44
CA LYS A 165 -3.11 -10.25 -8.63
C LYS A 165 -3.90 -9.07 -9.20
N ALA A 166 -3.80 -8.86 -10.50
CA ALA A 166 -4.51 -7.76 -11.16
C ALA A 166 -6.00 -7.76 -10.80
N GLY A 167 -6.52 -6.59 -10.41
CA GLY A 167 -7.92 -6.44 -10.01
C GLY A 167 -8.25 -6.83 -8.57
N LYS A 168 -7.32 -7.45 -7.82
CA LYS A 168 -7.48 -7.73 -6.40
C LYS A 168 -7.27 -6.44 -5.58
N VAL A 169 -7.99 -6.30 -4.48
CA VAL A 169 -7.76 -5.28 -3.46
C VAL A 169 -7.78 -5.89 -2.08
N ILE A 170 -6.94 -5.38 -1.20
CA ILE A 170 -7.00 -5.67 0.23
C ILE A 170 -7.36 -4.39 0.99
N VAL A 171 -8.18 -4.53 2.03
CA VAL A 171 -8.61 -3.42 2.88
C VAL A 171 -8.33 -3.77 4.34
N PHE A 172 -7.71 -2.86 5.08
CA PHE A 172 -7.33 -3.05 6.47
C PHE A 172 -7.30 -1.70 7.22
N PRO A 173 -7.34 -1.69 8.57
CA PRO A 173 -7.15 -0.46 9.34
C PRO A 173 -5.82 0.20 9.04
N SER A 174 -5.77 1.52 8.89
CA SER A 174 -4.50 2.23 8.61
C SER A 174 -3.45 2.07 9.72
N THR A 175 -3.88 1.66 10.92
CA THR A 175 -3.04 1.31 12.07
C THR A 175 -2.45 -0.10 12.01
N GLN A 176 -2.78 -0.90 11.00
CA GLN A 176 -2.26 -2.26 10.83
C GLN A 176 -0.82 -2.22 10.36
N MET A 177 0.09 -2.85 11.11
CA MET A 177 1.48 -3.03 10.68
C MET A 177 1.52 -3.87 9.41
N HIS A 178 2.20 -3.34 8.40
CA HIS A 178 2.35 -4.01 7.10
C HIS A 178 3.63 -3.57 6.39
N ALA A 179 4.03 -4.35 5.41
CA ALA A 179 5.17 -4.06 4.54
C ALA A 179 4.89 -4.51 3.11
N SER A 180 5.61 -3.97 2.16
CA SER A 180 5.68 -4.50 0.80
C SER A 180 6.92 -5.37 0.63
N SER A 181 6.86 -6.38 -0.23
CA SER A 181 8.05 -7.05 -0.77
C SER A 181 8.30 -6.60 -2.21
N ASN A 182 9.56 -6.56 -2.60
CA ASN A 182 9.89 -6.35 -4.01
C ASN A 182 9.62 -7.63 -4.80
N PRO A 183 9.28 -7.52 -6.08
CA PRO A 183 9.22 -8.69 -6.94
C PRO A 183 10.61 -9.33 -7.10
N ILE A 184 10.65 -10.62 -7.36
CA ILE A 184 11.88 -11.40 -7.56
C ILE A 184 11.95 -11.89 -9.01
N ASN A 185 10.87 -12.51 -9.48
CA ASN A 185 10.78 -13.12 -10.82
C ASN A 185 9.94 -12.28 -11.78
N THR A 186 9.03 -11.44 -11.28
CA THR A 186 8.26 -10.52 -12.11
C THR A 186 8.99 -9.19 -12.26
N SER A 187 8.85 -8.53 -13.40
CA SER A 187 9.58 -7.31 -13.75
C SER A 187 9.20 -6.10 -12.92
N SER A 188 7.99 -6.10 -12.35
CA SER A 188 7.46 -4.95 -11.62
C SER A 188 6.30 -5.34 -10.70
N ARG A 189 6.08 -4.50 -9.70
CA ARG A 189 4.92 -4.51 -8.82
C ARG A 189 4.31 -3.11 -8.80
N TYR A 190 3.10 -2.98 -9.35
CA TYR A 190 2.34 -1.74 -9.33
C TYR A 190 1.13 -1.88 -8.41
N VAL A 191 0.95 -0.93 -7.51
CA VAL A 191 -0.22 -0.87 -6.62
C VAL A 191 -0.75 0.54 -6.50
N ILE A 192 -2.06 0.68 -6.27
CA ILE A 192 -2.67 1.93 -5.84
C ILE A 192 -2.96 1.80 -4.35
N ASN A 193 -2.35 2.68 -3.57
CA ASN A 193 -2.59 2.76 -2.13
C ASN A 193 -3.59 3.90 -1.88
N PHE A 194 -4.74 3.54 -1.30
CA PHE A 194 -5.79 4.46 -0.88
C PHE A 194 -5.80 4.56 0.64
N MET A 195 -5.98 5.77 1.16
CA MET A 195 -6.22 6.02 2.58
C MET A 195 -7.45 6.91 2.72
N PHE A 196 -8.46 6.43 3.45
CA PHE A 196 -9.77 7.07 3.53
C PHE A 196 -10.51 6.78 4.84
N GLU A 197 -11.50 7.62 5.17
CA GLU A 197 -12.44 7.45 6.27
C GLU A 197 -13.78 6.95 5.75
N VAL A 198 -14.46 6.10 6.52
CA VAL A 198 -15.79 5.55 6.19
C VAL A 198 -16.78 5.75 7.34
N GLU A 199 -18.07 5.85 6.99
CA GLU A 199 -19.21 5.80 7.92
C GLU A 199 -20.08 4.57 7.72
#